data_7dd131d4bc76f069721007bcf57b5a95
#
_entry.id   7dd131d4bc76f069721007bcf57b5a95
#
_cell.length_a   1.000
_cell.length_b   1.000
_cell.length_c   1.000
_cell.angle_alpha   90.00
_cell.angle_beta   90.00
_cell.angle_gamma   90.00
#
_symmetry.space_group_name_H-M   'P 1'
#
loop_
_entity.id
_entity.type
_entity.pdbx_description
1 polymer ?
#
loop_
_entity_poly.entity_id
_entity_poly.type
_entity_poly.pdbx_seq_one_letter_code
_entity_poly.pdbx_strand_id
1 'polypeptide(L)'
;MTVKVGINGFGRIGRLAFRRIQDVEGIEVVAINDLTDANMLAHLLKYDTTQGRFNGTVEVHEGSFNVNGKEVKVLANRNPEELPWGELGVEIVLECTGFFTSKEKAELHLKAGAKRVVISAPGGNDVPTIVYNTNHETLTGEETVISGASCTTNCLAPMAKTLNDKFGIVEGLMTTIHAYTGDQMTLDGPHPKGDFRRARAAAANIVPNTTGAAKAIGLVIPELNGKLDGAAQRVPVATGSLTELVTVLDKEVTADEVNAAMKEASNESFGYNTDAIVSSDIVGMTYGSLFDETQTKVLTVGGKQLVKTVAWYDNEMSYTAQLVRTLEYFAKL
;
A
#
# COMPACT_ATOMS: atom_id res chain seq x y z
N MET A 1 -16.98 11.70 -17.09
CA MET A 1 -15.70 12.31 -17.56
C MET A 1 -14.56 11.45 -17.03
N THR A 2 -13.50 11.26 -17.81
CA THR A 2 -12.33 10.50 -17.37
C THR A 2 -11.38 11.43 -16.63
N VAL A 3 -11.00 11.07 -15.40
CA VAL A 3 -10.06 11.85 -14.58
C VAL A 3 -8.63 11.59 -15.05
N LYS A 4 -7.90 12.64 -15.31
CA LYS A 4 -6.51 12.58 -15.77
C LYS A 4 -5.56 12.53 -14.59
N VAL A 5 -4.70 11.53 -14.58
CA VAL A 5 -3.73 11.27 -13.51
C VAL A 5 -2.30 11.44 -14.00
N GLY A 6 -1.48 12.11 -13.20
CA GLY A 6 -0.04 12.12 -13.32
C GLY A 6 0.59 11.20 -12.28
N ILE A 7 1.63 10.46 -12.64
CA ILE A 7 2.40 9.65 -11.68
C ILE A 7 3.78 10.27 -11.50
N ASN A 8 4.11 10.67 -10.27
CA ASN A 8 5.45 11.12 -9.92
C ASN A 8 6.24 9.98 -9.25
N GLY A 9 7.28 9.49 -9.91
CA GLY A 9 8.03 8.31 -9.51
C GLY A 9 7.49 7.03 -10.17
N PHE A 10 8.25 6.49 -11.11
CA PHE A 10 7.88 5.27 -11.84
C PHE A 10 8.68 4.05 -11.36
N GLY A 11 8.88 3.99 -10.03
CA GLY A 11 9.44 2.84 -9.31
C GLY A 11 8.47 1.66 -9.24
N ARG A 12 8.63 0.77 -8.26
CA ARG A 12 7.76 -0.41 -8.08
C ARG A 12 6.28 -0.03 -8.04
N ILE A 13 5.90 0.83 -7.11
CA ILE A 13 4.49 1.20 -6.88
C ILE A 13 3.93 2.01 -8.05
N GLY A 14 4.67 2.99 -8.57
CA GLY A 14 4.21 3.80 -9.72
C GLY A 14 3.92 2.94 -10.95
N ARG A 15 4.79 1.97 -11.27
CA ARG A 15 4.56 1.06 -12.40
C ARG A 15 3.38 0.11 -12.18
N LEU A 16 3.22 -0.40 -10.97
CA LEU A 16 2.09 -1.30 -10.66
C LEU A 16 0.76 -0.53 -10.62
N ALA A 17 0.76 0.70 -10.09
CA ALA A 17 -0.40 1.58 -10.16
C ALA A 17 -0.77 1.89 -11.62
N PHE A 18 0.22 2.18 -12.46
CA PHE A 18 0.01 2.36 -13.90
C PHE A 18 -0.64 1.13 -14.53
N ARG A 19 -0.10 -0.08 -14.26
CA ARG A 19 -0.67 -1.34 -14.76
C ARG A 19 -2.11 -1.53 -14.28
N ARG A 20 -2.37 -1.30 -12.98
CA ARG A 20 -3.70 -1.48 -12.39
C ARG A 20 -4.73 -0.50 -12.93
N ILE A 21 -4.34 0.74 -13.18
CA ILE A 21 -5.22 1.77 -13.76
C ILE A 21 -5.68 1.40 -15.18
N GLN A 22 -4.91 0.60 -15.93
CA GLN A 22 -5.35 0.13 -17.26
C GLN A 22 -6.62 -0.71 -17.21
N ASP A 23 -6.93 -1.33 -16.07
CA ASP A 23 -8.10 -2.18 -15.84
C ASP A 23 -9.25 -1.43 -15.13
N VAL A 24 -9.12 -0.10 -14.92
CA VAL A 24 -10.10 0.71 -14.19
C VAL A 24 -10.73 1.74 -15.14
N GLU A 25 -12.05 1.82 -15.14
CA GLU A 25 -12.78 2.80 -15.94
C GLU A 25 -12.82 4.18 -15.25
N GLY A 26 -12.86 5.24 -16.04
CA GLY A 26 -13.02 6.60 -15.54
C GLY A 26 -11.73 7.28 -15.07
N ILE A 27 -10.58 6.62 -15.17
CA ILE A 27 -9.26 7.16 -14.83
C ILE A 27 -8.29 6.87 -15.98
N GLU A 28 -7.43 7.82 -16.32
CA GLU A 28 -6.33 7.58 -17.26
C GLU A 28 -5.05 8.27 -16.81
N VAL A 29 -3.92 7.58 -16.97
CA VAL A 29 -2.59 8.17 -16.76
C VAL A 29 -2.16 8.87 -18.05
N VAL A 30 -1.98 10.18 -17.99
CA VAL A 30 -1.58 11.01 -19.14
C VAL A 30 -0.10 11.37 -19.14
N ALA A 31 0.54 11.32 -17.98
CA ALA A 31 1.96 11.60 -17.83
C ALA A 31 2.58 10.86 -16.63
N ILE A 32 3.86 10.55 -16.79
CA ILE A 32 4.72 10.06 -15.70
C ILE A 32 5.94 10.98 -15.59
N ASN A 33 6.46 11.13 -14.38
CA ASN A 33 7.72 11.81 -14.13
C ASN A 33 8.67 10.87 -13.41
N ASP A 34 9.84 10.65 -13.98
CA ASP A 34 10.94 9.89 -13.37
C ASP A 34 12.27 10.39 -13.92
N LEU A 35 13.35 10.28 -13.17
CA LEU A 35 14.67 10.75 -13.58
C LEU A 35 15.42 9.76 -14.47
N THR A 36 14.82 8.61 -14.72
CA THR A 36 15.33 7.54 -15.59
C THR A 36 14.83 7.74 -17.03
N ASP A 37 15.60 7.33 -18.01
CA ASP A 37 15.23 7.44 -19.42
C ASP A 37 14.00 6.56 -19.80
N ALA A 38 13.28 7.00 -20.82
CA ALA A 38 12.04 6.38 -21.26
C ALA A 38 12.19 4.90 -21.69
N ASN A 39 13.33 4.52 -22.29
CA ASN A 39 13.56 3.14 -22.73
C ASN A 39 13.68 2.20 -21.54
N MET A 40 14.43 2.59 -20.49
CA MET A 40 14.54 1.81 -19.27
C MET A 40 13.20 1.70 -18.55
N LEU A 41 12.44 2.81 -18.45
CA LEU A 41 11.11 2.80 -17.81
C LEU A 41 10.13 1.90 -18.58
N ALA A 42 10.12 1.95 -19.91
CA ALA A 42 9.31 1.08 -20.75
C ALA A 42 9.70 -0.40 -20.62
N HIS A 43 11.01 -0.69 -20.57
CA HIS A 43 11.49 -2.05 -20.35
C HIS A 43 10.99 -2.61 -19.01
N LEU A 44 11.13 -1.84 -17.92
CA LEU A 44 10.67 -2.23 -16.59
C LEU A 44 9.14 -2.25 -16.46
N LEU A 45 8.40 -1.52 -17.28
CA LEU A 45 6.94 -1.66 -17.37
C LEU A 45 6.55 -2.97 -18.05
N LYS A 46 7.27 -3.37 -19.12
CA LYS A 46 7.01 -4.63 -19.87
C LYS A 46 7.32 -5.88 -19.04
N TYR A 47 8.46 -5.86 -18.33
CA TYR A 47 9.01 -7.04 -17.67
C TYR A 47 9.17 -6.80 -16.19
N ASP A 48 8.58 -7.66 -15.38
CA ASP A 48 8.66 -7.59 -13.93
C ASP A 48 8.87 -8.98 -13.35
N THR A 49 9.90 -9.13 -12.52
CA THR A 49 10.28 -10.42 -11.95
C THR A 49 9.23 -10.98 -11.01
N THR A 50 8.59 -10.11 -10.23
CA THR A 50 7.60 -10.52 -9.22
C THR A 50 6.17 -10.55 -9.75
N GLN A 51 5.82 -9.58 -10.62
CA GLN A 51 4.46 -9.37 -11.11
C GLN A 51 4.25 -9.83 -12.57
N GLY A 52 5.28 -10.43 -13.17
CA GLY A 52 5.21 -10.97 -14.54
C GLY A 52 5.17 -9.92 -15.65
N ARG A 53 4.96 -10.37 -16.88
CA ARG A 53 4.88 -9.48 -18.04
C ARG A 53 3.62 -8.63 -17.98
N PHE A 54 3.76 -7.38 -18.44
CA PHE A 54 2.62 -6.51 -18.67
C PHE A 54 1.74 -7.08 -19.81
N ASN A 55 0.45 -7.18 -19.55
CA ASN A 55 -0.53 -7.66 -20.54
C ASN A 55 -0.98 -6.48 -21.41
N GLY A 56 -0.14 -6.09 -22.36
CA GLY A 56 -0.42 -4.99 -23.27
C GLY A 56 0.78 -4.62 -24.13
N THR A 57 0.60 -3.61 -24.97
CA THR A 57 1.66 -3.07 -25.83
C THR A 57 2.29 -1.84 -25.18
N VAL A 58 3.61 -1.71 -25.32
CA VAL A 58 4.34 -0.51 -24.90
C VAL A 58 5.36 -0.18 -25.99
N GLU A 59 5.21 0.97 -26.58
CA GLU A 59 6.09 1.53 -27.61
C GLU A 59 6.71 2.81 -27.12
N VAL A 60 8.00 2.99 -27.31
CA VAL A 60 8.71 4.21 -26.87
C VAL A 60 8.80 5.16 -28.03
N HIS A 61 8.45 6.42 -27.78
CA HIS A 61 8.65 7.55 -28.68
C HIS A 61 9.50 8.63 -27.99
N GLU A 62 9.89 9.65 -28.72
CA GLU A 62 10.61 10.76 -28.12
C GLU A 62 9.73 11.48 -27.08
N GLY A 63 10.14 11.44 -25.81
CA GLY A 63 9.42 12.08 -24.69
C GLY A 63 8.08 11.45 -24.30
N SER A 64 7.75 10.23 -24.80
CA SER A 64 6.50 9.57 -24.44
C SER A 64 6.56 8.04 -24.58
N PHE A 65 5.56 7.37 -23.99
CA PHE A 65 5.18 6.00 -24.32
C PHE A 65 3.86 6.00 -25.09
N ASN A 66 3.70 5.02 -25.97
CA ASN A 66 2.37 4.60 -26.40
C ASN A 66 2.05 3.27 -25.69
N VAL A 67 1.04 3.26 -24.85
CA VAL A 67 0.60 2.06 -24.12
C VAL A 67 -0.82 1.73 -24.52
N ASN A 68 -1.02 0.55 -25.13
CA ASN A 68 -2.33 0.12 -25.64
C ASN A 68 -3.00 1.14 -26.58
N GLY A 69 -2.20 1.85 -27.40
CA GLY A 69 -2.67 2.88 -28.32
C GLY A 69 -2.87 4.28 -27.70
N LYS A 70 -2.60 4.46 -26.41
CA LYS A 70 -2.71 5.76 -25.72
C LYS A 70 -1.33 6.34 -25.44
N GLU A 71 -1.15 7.62 -25.74
CA GLU A 71 0.10 8.33 -25.42
C GLU A 71 0.16 8.71 -23.95
N VAL A 72 1.32 8.44 -23.32
CA VAL A 72 1.66 8.86 -21.96
C VAL A 72 2.96 9.65 -22.00
N LYS A 73 2.93 10.91 -21.60
CA LYS A 73 4.11 11.77 -21.58
C LYS A 73 5.12 11.28 -20.53
N VAL A 74 6.40 11.32 -20.88
CA VAL A 74 7.51 10.99 -19.96
C VAL A 74 8.27 12.25 -19.65
N LEU A 75 8.23 12.67 -18.40
CA LEU A 75 8.89 13.84 -17.87
C LEU A 75 10.09 13.45 -17.02
N ALA A 76 11.08 14.33 -16.86
CA ALA A 76 12.30 14.10 -16.09
C ALA A 76 12.70 15.36 -15.30
N ASN A 77 11.85 15.78 -14.36
CA ASN A 77 12.13 16.94 -13.51
C ASN A 77 12.19 16.54 -12.03
N ARG A 78 13.21 17.03 -11.32
CA ARG A 78 13.40 16.80 -9.87
C ARG A 78 12.48 17.64 -9.01
N ASN A 79 12.10 18.84 -9.49
CA ASN A 79 11.26 19.77 -8.77
C ASN A 79 9.79 19.58 -9.18
N PRO A 80 8.91 19.07 -8.29
CA PRO A 80 7.50 18.87 -8.62
C PRO A 80 6.76 20.16 -9.03
N GLU A 81 7.19 21.31 -8.52
CA GLU A 81 6.58 22.61 -8.81
C GLU A 81 6.76 23.05 -10.29
N GLU A 82 7.78 22.50 -10.95
CA GLU A 82 8.09 22.80 -12.36
C GLU A 82 7.48 21.79 -13.34
N LEU A 83 6.71 20.82 -12.85
CA LEU A 83 6.03 19.85 -13.71
C LEU A 83 4.82 20.48 -14.37
N PRO A 84 4.56 20.21 -15.66
CA PRO A 84 3.48 20.86 -16.41
C PRO A 84 2.10 20.20 -16.16
N TRP A 85 1.75 19.92 -14.90
CA TRP A 85 0.50 19.22 -14.59
C TRP A 85 -0.73 19.96 -15.07
N GLY A 86 -0.76 21.28 -14.88
CA GLY A 86 -1.86 22.12 -15.36
C GLY A 86 -2.00 22.12 -16.87
N GLU A 87 -0.89 22.22 -17.62
CA GLU A 87 -0.88 22.21 -19.09
C GLU A 87 -1.35 20.85 -19.66
N LEU A 88 -1.01 19.76 -18.99
CA LEU A 88 -1.41 18.40 -19.37
C LEU A 88 -2.84 18.06 -18.92
N GLY A 89 -3.47 18.94 -18.15
CA GLY A 89 -4.81 18.75 -17.61
C GLY A 89 -4.86 17.66 -16.52
N VAL A 90 -3.73 17.40 -15.83
CA VAL A 90 -3.68 16.46 -14.71
C VAL A 90 -4.52 16.98 -13.56
N GLU A 91 -5.49 16.19 -13.14
CA GLU A 91 -6.36 16.52 -12.02
C GLU A 91 -5.80 15.95 -10.70
N ILE A 92 -5.31 14.73 -10.71
CA ILE A 92 -4.77 14.07 -9.53
C ILE A 92 -3.34 13.59 -9.81
N VAL A 93 -2.42 13.90 -8.90
CA VAL A 93 -1.07 13.34 -8.92
C VAL A 93 -1.00 12.18 -7.94
N LEU A 94 -0.50 11.04 -8.40
CA LEU A 94 -0.10 9.91 -7.57
C LEU A 94 1.40 10.06 -7.27
N GLU A 95 1.71 10.42 -6.02
CA GLU A 95 3.10 10.64 -5.56
C GLU A 95 3.71 9.31 -5.10
N CYS A 96 4.61 8.75 -5.92
CA CYS A 96 5.22 7.44 -5.73
C CYS A 96 6.75 7.47 -5.56
N THR A 97 7.37 8.66 -5.38
CA THR A 97 8.82 8.77 -5.23
C THR A 97 9.32 8.38 -3.84
N GLY A 98 8.46 8.53 -2.81
CA GLY A 98 8.84 8.39 -1.41
C GLY A 98 9.63 9.59 -0.85
N PHE A 99 9.81 10.69 -1.62
CA PHE A 99 10.51 11.90 -1.19
C PHE A 99 9.57 13.04 -0.79
N PHE A 100 8.41 13.15 -1.40
CA PHE A 100 7.44 14.22 -1.20
C PHE A 100 6.24 13.73 -0.37
N THR A 101 6.53 13.19 0.81
CA THR A 101 5.55 12.50 1.66
C THR A 101 4.91 13.39 2.74
N SER A 102 5.42 14.59 3.00
CA SER A 102 4.76 15.56 3.88
C SER A 102 3.75 16.41 3.09
N LYS A 103 2.78 17.00 3.79
CA LYS A 103 1.79 17.91 3.20
C LYS A 103 2.46 19.01 2.38
N GLU A 104 3.38 19.74 3.00
CA GLU A 104 4.13 20.84 2.38
C GLU A 104 4.82 20.43 1.07
N LYS A 105 5.47 19.26 1.06
CA LYS A 105 6.15 18.75 -0.13
C LYS A 105 5.19 18.28 -1.22
N ALA A 106 4.11 17.63 -0.83
CA ALA A 106 3.09 17.15 -1.78
C ALA A 106 2.34 18.32 -2.43
N GLU A 107 2.12 19.42 -1.70
CA GLU A 107 1.50 20.65 -2.21
C GLU A 107 2.29 21.31 -3.36
N LEU A 108 3.57 20.96 -3.58
CA LEU A 108 4.32 21.41 -4.77
C LEU A 108 3.64 20.96 -6.07
N HIS A 109 2.98 19.80 -6.07
CA HIS A 109 2.19 19.35 -7.23
C HIS A 109 0.95 20.22 -7.48
N LEU A 110 0.34 20.77 -6.41
CA LEU A 110 -0.80 21.69 -6.54
C LEU A 110 -0.35 23.01 -7.17
N LYS A 111 0.83 23.50 -6.79
CA LYS A 111 1.42 24.72 -7.40
C LYS A 111 1.74 24.50 -8.88
N ALA A 112 2.07 23.27 -9.27
CA ALA A 112 2.26 22.86 -10.66
C ALA A 112 0.96 22.69 -11.47
N GLY A 113 -0.21 22.91 -10.83
CA GLY A 113 -1.52 22.92 -11.49
C GLY A 113 -2.35 21.66 -11.32
N ALA A 114 -1.91 20.67 -10.55
CA ALA A 114 -2.76 19.55 -10.13
C ALA A 114 -3.83 20.04 -9.13
N LYS A 115 -4.99 19.38 -9.10
CA LYS A 115 -6.06 19.73 -8.16
C LYS A 115 -5.91 18.97 -6.84
N ARG A 116 -5.43 17.73 -6.88
CA ARG A 116 -5.33 16.81 -5.75
C ARG A 116 -4.06 15.98 -5.82
N VAL A 117 -3.61 15.46 -4.66
CA VAL A 117 -2.44 14.57 -4.56
C VAL A 117 -2.78 13.38 -3.67
N VAL A 118 -2.43 12.19 -4.12
CA VAL A 118 -2.47 10.95 -3.33
C VAL A 118 -1.04 10.48 -3.10
N ILE A 119 -0.59 10.49 -1.85
CA ILE A 119 0.76 10.04 -1.46
C ILE A 119 0.75 8.52 -1.26
N SER A 120 1.62 7.80 -1.95
CA SER A 120 1.77 6.34 -1.84
C SER A 120 2.64 5.89 -0.66
N ALA A 121 2.59 6.60 0.43
CA ALA A 121 3.35 6.36 1.65
C ALA A 121 2.65 7.04 2.84
N PRO A 122 3.00 6.73 4.11
CA PRO A 122 2.54 7.50 5.26
C PRO A 122 2.86 8.98 5.12
N GLY A 123 1.84 9.86 5.28
CA GLY A 123 1.92 11.30 5.04
C GLY A 123 2.17 12.15 6.30
N GLY A 124 2.36 11.53 7.46
CA GLY A 124 2.42 12.26 8.74
C GLY A 124 1.03 12.52 9.34
N ASN A 125 0.97 13.29 10.41
CA ASN A 125 -0.27 13.51 11.17
C ASN A 125 -1.18 14.61 10.57
N ASP A 126 -0.64 15.43 9.70
CA ASP A 126 -1.30 16.57 9.03
C ASP A 126 -1.87 16.23 7.66
N VAL A 127 -1.72 14.97 7.23
CA VAL A 127 -2.30 14.44 6.00
C VAL A 127 -3.30 13.34 6.36
N PRO A 128 -4.57 13.41 5.93
CA PRO A 128 -5.52 12.32 6.12
C PRO A 128 -4.98 11.00 5.61
N THR A 129 -4.94 10.00 6.50
CA THR A 129 -4.46 8.65 6.18
C THR A 129 -5.64 7.76 5.88
N ILE A 130 -5.71 7.27 4.65
CA ILE A 130 -6.88 6.55 4.12
C ILE A 130 -6.53 5.11 3.81
N VAL A 131 -7.38 4.21 4.29
CA VAL A 131 -7.43 2.79 3.92
C VAL A 131 -8.81 2.52 3.33
N TYR A 132 -8.87 2.14 2.06
CA TYR A 132 -10.13 1.86 1.37
C TYR A 132 -10.91 0.74 2.09
N ASN A 133 -12.24 0.86 2.15
CA ASN A 133 -13.15 0.00 2.92
C ASN A 133 -12.88 -0.08 4.44
N THR A 134 -12.13 0.90 4.98
CA THR A 134 -11.96 1.03 6.43
C THR A 134 -12.37 2.42 6.91
N ASN A 135 -11.81 3.48 6.31
CA ASN A 135 -12.14 4.87 6.65
C ASN A 135 -12.24 5.82 5.45
N HIS A 136 -12.30 5.31 4.21
CA HIS A 136 -12.35 6.14 3.01
C HIS A 136 -13.56 7.07 2.96
N GLU A 137 -14.67 6.68 3.61
CA GLU A 137 -15.89 7.49 3.71
C GLU A 137 -15.74 8.73 4.60
N THR A 138 -14.60 8.88 5.31
CA THR A 138 -14.28 10.10 6.05
C THR A 138 -13.86 11.25 5.15
N LEU A 139 -13.54 10.97 3.89
CA LEU A 139 -13.21 12.00 2.90
C LEU A 139 -14.47 12.79 2.52
N THR A 140 -14.33 14.11 2.51
CA THR A 140 -15.42 15.05 2.22
C THR A 140 -15.37 15.62 0.81
N GLY A 141 -14.23 15.46 0.11
CA GLY A 141 -13.94 16.07 -1.18
C GLY A 141 -13.27 17.45 -1.08
N GLU A 142 -13.14 18.00 0.13
CA GLU A 142 -12.42 19.26 0.37
C GLU A 142 -10.91 19.05 0.50
N GLU A 143 -10.47 17.82 0.76
CA GLU A 143 -9.07 17.48 0.88
C GLU A 143 -8.34 17.64 -0.46
N THR A 144 -7.17 18.24 -0.41
CA THR A 144 -6.29 18.39 -1.59
C THR A 144 -5.14 17.40 -1.59
N VAL A 145 -4.73 16.93 -0.40
CA VAL A 145 -3.64 15.96 -0.21
C VAL A 145 -4.10 14.87 0.75
N ILE A 146 -4.00 13.61 0.35
CA ILE A 146 -4.27 12.44 1.17
C ILE A 146 -3.13 11.43 1.10
N SER A 147 -3.04 10.56 2.08
CA SER A 147 -2.10 9.44 2.13
C SER A 147 -2.84 8.12 1.99
N GLY A 148 -2.37 7.23 1.10
CA GLY A 148 -2.82 5.85 0.99
C GLY A 148 -2.23 4.91 2.06
N ALA A 149 -1.66 5.45 3.14
CA ALA A 149 -1.01 4.70 4.22
C ALA A 149 0.18 3.83 3.73
N SER A 150 0.50 2.76 4.46
CA SER A 150 1.48 1.75 4.07
C SER A 150 0.80 0.44 3.66
N CYS A 151 1.54 -0.44 2.98
CA CYS A 151 1.05 -1.78 2.63
C CYS A 151 0.62 -2.59 3.87
N THR A 152 1.40 -2.53 4.94
CA THR A 152 1.11 -3.22 6.20
C THR A 152 -0.11 -2.63 6.90
N THR A 153 -0.28 -1.30 6.88
CA THR A 153 -1.48 -0.64 7.43
C THR A 153 -2.73 -1.06 6.68
N ASN A 154 -2.66 -1.13 5.34
CA ASN A 154 -3.79 -1.59 4.51
C ASN A 154 -4.16 -3.06 4.78
N CYS A 155 -3.20 -3.91 5.12
CA CYS A 155 -3.48 -5.29 5.53
C CYS A 155 -4.07 -5.37 6.95
N LEU A 156 -3.49 -4.63 7.90
CA LEU A 156 -3.86 -4.70 9.31
C LEU A 156 -5.24 -4.09 9.59
N ALA A 157 -5.57 -2.95 8.95
CA ALA A 157 -6.71 -2.13 9.29
C ALA A 157 -8.07 -2.85 9.21
N PRO A 158 -8.45 -3.55 8.13
CA PRO A 158 -9.75 -4.22 8.06
C PRO A 158 -9.87 -5.35 9.09
N MET A 159 -8.79 -6.11 9.33
CA MET A 159 -8.75 -7.17 10.35
C MET A 159 -8.89 -6.59 11.77
N ALA A 160 -8.14 -5.54 12.09
CA ALA A 160 -8.22 -4.88 13.40
C ALA A 160 -9.58 -4.19 13.61
N LYS A 161 -10.14 -3.56 12.57
CA LYS A 161 -11.47 -2.97 12.62
C LYS A 161 -12.53 -4.01 12.95
N THR A 162 -12.54 -5.13 12.26
CA THR A 162 -13.50 -6.22 12.48
C THR A 162 -13.42 -6.76 13.92
N LEU A 163 -12.19 -7.00 14.44
CA LEU A 163 -12.01 -7.43 15.82
C LEU A 163 -12.52 -6.39 16.82
N ASN A 164 -12.20 -5.11 16.58
CA ASN A 164 -12.59 -4.03 17.48
C ASN A 164 -14.10 -3.83 17.50
N ASP A 165 -14.74 -3.79 16.33
CA ASP A 165 -16.18 -3.53 16.20
C ASP A 165 -17.02 -4.68 16.79
N LYS A 166 -16.60 -5.94 16.65
CA LYS A 166 -17.35 -7.11 17.11
C LYS A 166 -17.02 -7.49 18.56
N PHE A 167 -15.77 -7.38 18.96
CA PHE A 167 -15.30 -7.97 20.23
C PHE A 167 -14.60 -6.99 21.16
N GLY A 168 -14.21 -5.79 20.67
CA GLY A 168 -13.45 -4.78 21.43
C GLY A 168 -11.98 -5.18 21.61
N ILE A 169 -11.05 -4.43 21.04
CA ILE A 169 -9.62 -4.61 21.29
C ILE A 169 -9.22 -3.82 22.53
N VAL A 170 -8.69 -4.50 23.53
CA VAL A 170 -8.07 -3.89 24.73
C VAL A 170 -6.65 -3.44 24.40
N GLU A 171 -5.82 -4.39 23.96
CA GLU A 171 -4.44 -4.18 23.57
C GLU A 171 -3.98 -5.27 22.59
N GLY A 172 -2.86 -5.04 21.90
CA GLY A 172 -2.31 -6.06 21.02
C GLY A 172 -0.92 -5.75 20.48
N LEU A 173 -0.26 -6.82 20.03
CA LEU A 173 1.02 -6.75 19.34
C LEU A 173 0.90 -7.32 17.94
N MET A 174 1.42 -6.58 16.98
CA MET A 174 1.48 -6.98 15.58
C MET A 174 2.91 -7.34 15.20
N THR A 175 3.05 -8.44 14.48
CA THR A 175 4.30 -8.79 13.78
C THR A 175 3.98 -8.97 12.31
N THR A 176 4.66 -8.22 11.45
CA THR A 176 4.62 -8.52 10.01
C THR A 176 5.86 -9.28 9.59
N ILE A 177 5.65 -10.44 8.97
CA ILE A 177 6.67 -11.20 8.24
C ILE A 177 6.59 -10.68 6.81
N HIS A 178 7.58 -9.84 6.45
CA HIS A 178 7.51 -8.98 5.28
C HIS A 178 8.58 -9.34 4.27
N ALA A 179 8.21 -9.40 2.99
CA ALA A 179 9.18 -9.51 1.90
C ALA A 179 10.21 -8.36 1.96
N TYR A 180 11.41 -8.57 1.46
CA TYR A 180 12.38 -7.49 1.34
C TYR A 180 11.90 -6.43 0.34
N THR A 181 12.36 -5.21 0.50
CA THR A 181 11.99 -4.08 -0.37
C THR A 181 13.22 -3.29 -0.79
N GLY A 182 13.08 -2.42 -1.78
CA GLY A 182 14.18 -1.67 -2.38
C GLY A 182 14.86 -0.66 -1.44
N ASP A 183 14.39 -0.51 -0.20
CA ASP A 183 15.07 0.26 0.84
C ASP A 183 16.16 -0.53 1.58
N GLN A 184 16.30 -1.83 1.29
CA GLN A 184 17.35 -2.69 1.82
C GLN A 184 18.48 -2.86 0.80
N MET A 185 19.70 -3.16 1.30
CA MET A 185 20.83 -3.41 0.43
C MET A 185 20.77 -4.81 -0.19
N THR A 186 21.14 -4.93 -1.46
CA THR A 186 21.23 -6.22 -2.17
C THR A 186 22.34 -7.09 -1.56
N LEU A 187 23.51 -6.52 -1.35
CA LEU A 187 24.65 -7.10 -0.62
C LEU A 187 25.00 -6.20 0.57
N ASP A 188 25.83 -6.69 1.49
CA ASP A 188 26.29 -5.89 2.63
C ASP A 188 26.95 -4.59 2.12
N GLY A 189 26.45 -3.46 2.57
CA GLY A 189 26.96 -2.15 2.15
C GLY A 189 26.39 -1.00 2.96
N PRO A 190 26.97 0.21 2.85
CA PRO A 190 26.51 1.37 3.59
C PRO A 190 25.07 1.73 3.24
N HIS A 191 24.20 1.73 4.26
CA HIS A 191 22.81 2.13 4.07
C HIS A 191 22.68 3.67 4.09
N PRO A 192 21.97 4.32 3.12
CA PRO A 192 21.93 5.78 3.01
C PRO A 192 21.39 6.51 4.25
N LYS A 193 20.55 5.85 5.06
CA LYS A 193 19.98 6.39 6.31
C LYS A 193 20.70 5.89 7.56
N GLY A 194 21.85 5.21 7.44
CA GLY A 194 22.62 4.69 8.57
C GLY A 194 21.96 3.52 9.33
N ASP A 195 21.01 2.82 8.73
CA ASP A 195 20.37 1.65 9.36
C ASP A 195 21.27 0.43 9.20
N PHE A 196 21.86 -0.05 10.31
CA PHE A 196 22.80 -1.17 10.33
C PHE A 196 22.15 -2.51 9.93
N ARG A 197 20.86 -2.70 10.15
CA ARG A 197 20.15 -3.94 9.78
C ARG A 197 19.80 -3.94 8.30
N ARG A 198 19.28 -2.83 7.77
CA ARG A 198 19.02 -2.67 6.33
C ARG A 198 20.29 -2.59 5.47
N ALA A 199 21.44 -2.37 6.09
CA ALA A 199 22.77 -2.43 5.45
C ALA A 199 23.19 -3.86 5.07
N ARG A 200 22.49 -4.89 5.53
CA ARG A 200 22.81 -6.29 5.28
C ARG A 200 22.04 -6.82 4.06
N ALA A 201 22.63 -7.84 3.41
CA ALA A 201 22.09 -8.50 2.22
C ALA A 201 20.64 -8.98 2.43
N ALA A 202 19.71 -8.36 1.71
CA ALA A 202 18.26 -8.55 1.90
C ALA A 202 17.80 -9.99 1.61
N ALA A 203 18.31 -10.58 0.53
CA ALA A 203 17.90 -11.91 0.07
C ALA A 203 18.60 -13.08 0.81
N ALA A 204 19.44 -12.78 1.82
CA ALA A 204 20.20 -13.78 2.56
C ALA A 204 19.97 -13.74 4.08
N ASN A 205 19.14 -12.82 4.58
CA ASN A 205 18.98 -12.61 6.01
C ASN A 205 17.51 -12.43 6.41
N ILE A 206 17.17 -12.83 7.64
CA ILE A 206 16.02 -12.33 8.37
C ILE A 206 16.47 -11.01 9.02
N VAL A 207 15.80 -9.91 8.68
CA VAL A 207 16.19 -8.54 9.10
C VAL A 207 15.10 -7.94 9.98
N PRO A 208 15.30 -7.89 11.32
CA PRO A 208 14.36 -7.22 12.22
C PRO A 208 14.32 -5.71 11.95
N ASN A 209 13.12 -5.15 11.83
CA ASN A 209 12.90 -3.74 11.56
C ASN A 209 11.78 -3.18 12.45
N THR A 210 11.86 -1.90 12.73
CA THR A 210 10.71 -1.17 13.24
C THR A 210 9.66 -0.98 12.13
N THR A 211 8.39 -0.92 12.51
CA THR A 211 7.31 -0.52 11.62
C THR A 211 6.42 0.50 12.30
N GLY A 212 6.02 1.52 11.57
CA GLY A 212 5.01 2.48 12.03
C GLY A 212 3.58 2.02 11.80
N ALA A 213 3.37 0.84 11.20
CA ALA A 213 2.04 0.42 10.74
C ALA A 213 1.05 0.22 11.91
N ALA A 214 1.49 -0.37 13.03
CA ALA A 214 0.64 -0.56 14.19
C ALA A 214 0.24 0.79 14.84
N LYS A 215 1.19 1.74 14.92
CA LYS A 215 0.90 3.08 15.43
C LYS A 215 0.03 3.89 14.48
N ALA A 216 0.21 3.71 13.17
CA ALA A 216 -0.61 4.37 12.15
C ALA A 216 -2.07 3.90 12.14
N ILE A 217 -2.37 2.77 12.77
CA ILE A 217 -3.75 2.29 12.92
C ILE A 217 -4.64 3.32 13.63
N GLY A 218 -4.12 4.03 14.62
CA GLY A 218 -4.85 5.10 15.31
C GLY A 218 -5.23 6.29 14.43
N LEU A 219 -4.56 6.48 13.28
CA LEU A 219 -4.94 7.49 12.28
C LEU A 219 -6.11 7.03 11.40
N VAL A 220 -6.30 5.71 11.28
CA VAL A 220 -7.34 5.10 10.45
C VAL A 220 -8.55 4.70 11.28
N ILE A 221 -8.30 4.19 12.49
CA ILE A 221 -9.30 3.73 13.48
C ILE A 221 -8.97 4.42 14.81
N PRO A 222 -9.52 5.62 15.08
CA PRO A 222 -9.16 6.43 16.25
C PRO A 222 -9.31 5.70 17.60
N GLU A 223 -10.26 4.78 17.72
CA GLU A 223 -10.50 3.98 18.93
C GLU A 223 -9.34 3.05 19.28
N LEU A 224 -8.47 2.75 18.32
CA LEU A 224 -7.28 1.91 18.50
C LEU A 224 -6.00 2.70 18.76
N ASN A 225 -6.11 4.02 18.88
CA ASN A 225 -4.94 4.85 19.16
C ASN A 225 -4.28 4.46 20.49
N GLY A 226 -2.99 4.09 20.42
CA GLY A 226 -2.20 3.68 21.59
C GLY A 226 -2.45 2.24 22.08
N LYS A 227 -3.40 1.49 21.50
CA LYS A 227 -3.69 0.11 21.89
C LYS A 227 -2.85 -0.94 21.17
N LEU A 228 -2.26 -0.60 20.02
CA LEU A 228 -1.46 -1.51 19.20
C LEU A 228 -0.02 -1.01 19.04
N ASP A 229 0.94 -1.91 19.17
CA ASP A 229 2.34 -1.70 18.76
C ASP A 229 2.82 -2.92 17.96
N GLY A 230 4.00 -2.83 17.35
CA GLY A 230 4.49 -3.95 16.56
C GLY A 230 5.85 -3.76 15.92
N ALA A 231 6.28 -4.83 15.25
CA ALA A 231 7.56 -4.93 14.57
C ALA A 231 7.44 -5.63 13.22
N ALA A 232 8.45 -5.49 12.39
CA ALA A 232 8.59 -6.20 11.13
C ALA A 232 9.78 -7.16 11.17
N GLN A 233 9.62 -8.33 10.55
CA GLN A 233 10.71 -9.24 10.22
C GLN A 233 10.80 -9.32 8.70
N ARG A 234 11.84 -8.70 8.11
CA ARG A 234 12.07 -8.83 6.66
C ARG A 234 12.70 -10.18 6.38
N VAL A 235 12.15 -10.90 5.40
CA VAL A 235 12.55 -12.27 5.05
C VAL A 235 13.01 -12.34 3.59
N PRO A 236 13.80 -13.37 3.19
CA PRO A 236 14.31 -13.54 1.83
C PRO A 236 13.22 -13.95 0.81
N VAL A 237 12.19 -13.16 0.68
CA VAL A 237 11.07 -13.33 -0.26
C VAL A 237 10.89 -12.03 -1.03
N ALA A 238 10.73 -12.11 -2.35
CA ALA A 238 10.69 -10.94 -3.22
C ALA A 238 9.41 -10.12 -3.09
N THR A 239 8.26 -10.79 -2.91
CA THR A 239 6.96 -10.22 -2.59
C THR A 239 6.11 -11.26 -1.90
N GLY A 240 5.02 -10.88 -1.28
CA GLY A 240 4.18 -11.75 -0.47
C GLY A 240 4.56 -11.71 1.02
N SER A 241 3.72 -11.07 1.79
CA SER A 241 3.91 -10.77 3.22
C SER A 241 2.69 -11.23 4.01
N LEU A 242 2.84 -11.38 5.31
CA LEU A 242 1.71 -11.60 6.20
C LEU A 242 1.82 -10.72 7.46
N THR A 243 0.67 -10.39 8.02
CA THR A 243 0.56 -9.71 9.32
C THR A 243 -0.08 -10.65 10.31
N GLU A 244 0.62 -10.92 11.41
CA GLU A 244 0.10 -11.59 12.58
C GLU A 244 -0.28 -10.54 13.62
N LEU A 245 -1.50 -10.62 14.15
CA LEU A 245 -2.00 -9.75 15.20
C LEU A 245 -2.42 -10.61 16.40
N VAL A 246 -1.79 -10.39 17.53
CA VAL A 246 -2.13 -11.03 18.81
C VAL A 246 -2.79 -9.98 19.70
N THR A 247 -4.03 -10.24 20.13
CA THR A 247 -4.84 -9.27 20.89
C THR A 247 -5.41 -9.88 22.16
N VAL A 248 -5.63 -8.99 23.14
CA VAL A 248 -6.59 -9.18 24.23
C VAL A 248 -7.88 -8.48 23.82
N LEU A 249 -9.00 -9.17 23.89
CA LEU A 249 -10.32 -8.66 23.53
C LEU A 249 -11.15 -8.43 24.81
N ASP A 250 -12.12 -7.49 24.74
CA ASP A 250 -13.08 -7.26 25.85
C ASP A 250 -14.03 -8.45 26.04
N LYS A 251 -14.35 -9.16 24.94
CA LYS A 251 -15.23 -10.33 24.98
C LYS A 251 -14.43 -11.62 24.89
N GLU A 252 -14.85 -12.64 25.60
CA GLU A 252 -14.37 -14.02 25.37
C GLU A 252 -14.92 -14.51 24.04
N VAL A 253 -14.07 -15.18 23.25
CA VAL A 253 -14.38 -15.65 21.91
C VAL A 253 -13.83 -17.04 21.67
N THR A 254 -14.41 -17.72 20.68
CA THR A 254 -13.86 -18.93 20.06
C THR A 254 -13.21 -18.58 18.72
N ALA A 255 -12.35 -19.44 18.18
CA ALA A 255 -11.78 -19.26 16.85
C ALA A 255 -12.87 -19.21 15.77
N ASP A 256 -13.92 -20.01 15.90
CA ASP A 256 -15.04 -20.06 14.96
C ASP A 256 -15.84 -18.74 14.95
N GLU A 257 -16.05 -18.11 16.11
CA GLU A 257 -16.70 -16.81 16.20
C GLU A 257 -15.87 -15.70 15.54
N VAL A 258 -14.54 -15.72 15.74
CA VAL A 258 -13.62 -14.80 15.08
C VAL A 258 -13.66 -15.00 13.57
N ASN A 259 -13.54 -16.25 13.11
CA ASN A 259 -13.58 -16.57 11.68
C ASN A 259 -14.92 -16.17 11.03
N ALA A 260 -16.04 -16.41 11.71
CA ALA A 260 -17.37 -16.00 11.25
C ALA A 260 -17.47 -14.47 11.09
N ALA A 261 -16.96 -13.70 12.06
CA ALA A 261 -16.93 -12.24 12.00
C ALA A 261 -16.09 -11.72 10.82
N MET A 262 -14.92 -12.32 10.59
CA MET A 262 -14.05 -11.96 9.45
C MET A 262 -14.69 -12.30 8.11
N LYS A 263 -15.38 -13.45 8.01
CA LYS A 263 -16.11 -13.86 6.82
C LYS A 263 -17.27 -12.92 6.52
N GLU A 264 -18.02 -12.49 7.53
CA GLU A 264 -19.09 -11.50 7.41
C GLU A 264 -18.57 -10.15 6.92
N ALA A 265 -17.37 -9.73 7.37
CA ALA A 265 -16.74 -8.47 7.00
C ALA A 265 -16.05 -8.51 5.65
N SER A 266 -15.91 -9.67 5.00
CA SER A 266 -15.19 -9.81 3.73
C SER A 266 -15.90 -9.06 2.59
N ASN A 267 -15.08 -8.50 1.68
CA ASN A 267 -15.54 -7.70 0.54
C ASN A 267 -14.47 -7.71 -0.56
N GLU A 268 -14.61 -6.87 -1.60
CA GLU A 268 -13.67 -6.80 -2.72
C GLU A 268 -12.25 -6.33 -2.36
N SER A 269 -12.05 -5.78 -1.17
CA SER A 269 -10.72 -5.34 -0.68
C SER A 269 -10.23 -6.11 0.54
N PHE A 270 -11.13 -6.77 1.27
CA PHE A 270 -10.83 -7.64 2.41
C PHE A 270 -11.32 -9.05 2.12
N GLY A 271 -10.40 -9.92 1.68
CA GLY A 271 -10.70 -11.30 1.31
C GLY A 271 -10.69 -12.26 2.50
N TYR A 272 -11.23 -13.46 2.27
CA TYR A 272 -11.29 -14.53 3.25
C TYR A 272 -10.75 -15.82 2.62
N ASN A 273 -9.77 -16.46 3.28
CA ASN A 273 -9.11 -17.67 2.81
C ASN A 273 -9.35 -18.85 3.73
N THR A 274 -9.64 -20.01 3.13
CA THR A 274 -9.85 -21.30 3.81
C THR A 274 -8.81 -22.34 3.44
N ASP A 275 -7.93 -22.05 2.45
CA ASP A 275 -6.93 -22.97 1.94
C ASP A 275 -5.60 -22.84 2.68
N ALA A 276 -4.81 -23.90 2.69
CA ALA A 276 -3.46 -23.91 3.23
C ALA A 276 -2.48 -23.28 2.22
N ILE A 277 -2.42 -21.94 2.19
CA ILE A 277 -1.61 -21.15 1.28
C ILE A 277 -0.26 -20.74 1.87
N VAL A 278 0.65 -20.35 0.99
CA VAL A 278 1.95 -19.76 1.30
C VAL A 278 2.15 -18.44 0.55
N SER A 279 3.22 -17.72 0.84
CA SER A 279 3.46 -16.37 0.30
C SER A 279 3.49 -16.28 -1.23
N SER A 280 3.86 -17.33 -1.95
CA SER A 280 3.85 -17.33 -3.43
C SER A 280 2.45 -17.38 -4.03
N ASP A 281 1.45 -17.89 -3.28
CA ASP A 281 0.08 -18.05 -3.76
C ASP A 281 -0.69 -16.73 -3.82
N ILE A 282 -0.20 -15.71 -3.09
CA ILE A 282 -0.84 -14.40 -3.02
C ILE A 282 -0.18 -13.35 -3.94
N VAL A 283 0.82 -13.74 -4.72
CA VAL A 283 1.49 -12.83 -5.65
C VAL A 283 0.52 -12.34 -6.73
N GLY A 284 0.43 -11.04 -6.92
CA GLY A 284 -0.50 -10.42 -7.86
C GLY A 284 -1.93 -10.25 -7.34
N MET A 285 -2.20 -10.65 -6.10
CA MET A 285 -3.50 -10.52 -5.46
C MET A 285 -3.93 -9.07 -5.31
N THR A 286 -5.21 -8.80 -5.57
CA THR A 286 -5.80 -7.44 -5.49
C THR A 286 -6.57 -7.15 -4.20
N TYR A 287 -6.79 -8.13 -3.31
CA TYR A 287 -7.24 -7.86 -1.96
C TYR A 287 -6.18 -7.05 -1.21
N GLY A 288 -6.55 -6.00 -0.53
CA GLY A 288 -5.65 -5.23 0.34
C GLY A 288 -5.16 -6.04 1.54
N SER A 289 -6.02 -6.96 1.98
CA SER A 289 -5.83 -7.89 3.08
C SER A 289 -6.60 -9.17 2.80
N LEU A 290 -5.97 -10.33 2.98
CA LEU A 290 -6.61 -11.64 2.83
C LEU A 290 -6.54 -12.37 4.17
N PHE A 291 -7.63 -12.37 4.91
CA PHE A 291 -7.71 -13.06 6.21
C PHE A 291 -7.58 -14.57 6.02
N ASP A 292 -6.79 -15.21 6.87
CA ASP A 292 -6.51 -16.65 6.83
C ASP A 292 -7.15 -17.35 8.05
N GLU A 293 -8.31 -17.98 7.86
CA GLU A 293 -9.00 -18.69 8.92
C GLU A 293 -8.20 -19.84 9.51
N THR A 294 -7.33 -20.45 8.70
CA THR A 294 -6.53 -21.63 9.11
C THR A 294 -5.49 -21.29 10.18
N GLN A 295 -5.18 -20.00 10.34
CA GLN A 295 -4.18 -19.48 11.28
C GLN A 295 -4.77 -18.87 12.56
N THR A 296 -6.10 -18.77 12.66
CA THR A 296 -6.77 -18.25 13.86
C THR A 296 -6.54 -19.15 15.06
N LYS A 297 -6.09 -18.57 16.17
CA LYS A 297 -5.90 -19.30 17.43
C LYS A 297 -6.41 -18.50 18.61
N VAL A 298 -7.07 -19.19 19.53
CA VAL A 298 -7.49 -18.65 20.82
C VAL A 298 -6.82 -19.49 21.91
N LEU A 299 -6.01 -18.82 22.73
CA LEU A 299 -5.33 -19.44 23.89
C LEU A 299 -5.99 -18.90 25.16
N THR A 300 -6.53 -19.80 25.99
CA THR A 300 -7.14 -19.44 27.29
C THR A 300 -6.33 -20.03 28.44
N VAL A 301 -5.80 -19.17 29.30
CA VAL A 301 -5.05 -19.56 30.48
C VAL A 301 -5.48 -18.73 31.67
N GLY A 302 -5.93 -19.39 32.75
CA GLY A 302 -6.32 -18.71 34.00
C GLY A 302 -7.45 -17.66 33.80
N GLY A 303 -8.38 -17.93 32.90
CA GLY A 303 -9.50 -17.01 32.60
C GLY A 303 -9.10 -15.80 31.73
N LYS A 304 -7.90 -15.79 31.16
CA LYS A 304 -7.44 -14.76 30.22
C LYS A 304 -7.28 -15.35 28.84
N GLN A 305 -7.70 -14.61 27.83
CA GLN A 305 -7.57 -15.01 26.44
C GLN A 305 -6.55 -14.18 25.67
N LEU A 306 -5.78 -14.87 24.83
CA LEU A 306 -5.03 -14.27 23.72
C LEU A 306 -5.62 -14.77 22.41
N VAL A 307 -5.94 -13.86 21.52
CA VAL A 307 -6.48 -14.16 20.19
C VAL A 307 -5.45 -13.78 19.13
N LYS A 308 -5.02 -14.79 18.35
CA LYS A 308 -4.12 -14.59 17.21
C LYS A 308 -4.92 -14.68 15.93
N THR A 309 -4.77 -13.65 15.08
CA THR A 309 -5.30 -13.60 13.71
C THR A 309 -4.19 -13.32 12.72
N VAL A 310 -4.35 -13.79 11.49
CA VAL A 310 -3.37 -13.63 10.41
C VAL A 310 -4.05 -13.16 9.14
N ALA A 311 -3.42 -12.24 8.44
CA ALA A 311 -3.82 -11.83 7.11
C ALA A 311 -2.63 -11.73 6.17
N TRP A 312 -2.82 -12.19 4.93
CA TRP A 312 -1.84 -12.12 3.85
C TRP A 312 -2.01 -10.85 3.03
N TYR A 313 -0.93 -10.38 2.43
CA TYR A 313 -0.95 -9.29 1.46
C TYR A 313 0.25 -9.37 0.51
N ASP A 314 0.02 -9.18 -0.77
CA ASP A 314 1.11 -8.83 -1.67
C ASP A 314 1.51 -7.38 -1.36
N ASN A 315 2.65 -7.19 -0.71
CA ASN A 315 3.09 -5.85 -0.26
C ASN A 315 3.25 -4.85 -1.42
N GLU A 316 3.27 -5.32 -2.66
CA GLU A 316 3.27 -4.50 -3.87
C GLU A 316 1.85 -4.39 -4.48
N MET A 317 1.27 -5.49 -4.98
CA MET A 317 0.00 -5.44 -5.73
C MET A 317 -1.22 -5.23 -4.83
N SER A 318 -1.29 -5.84 -3.64
CA SER A 318 -2.39 -5.59 -2.70
C SER A 318 -2.45 -4.12 -2.31
N TYR A 319 -1.29 -3.54 -1.97
CA TYR A 319 -1.19 -2.11 -1.65
C TYR A 319 -1.57 -1.24 -2.85
N THR A 320 -1.04 -1.55 -4.03
CA THR A 320 -1.33 -0.81 -5.25
C THR A 320 -2.82 -0.84 -5.61
N ALA A 321 -3.47 -1.99 -5.45
CA ALA A 321 -4.91 -2.12 -5.69
C ALA A 321 -5.72 -1.23 -4.73
N GLN A 322 -5.36 -1.18 -3.45
CA GLN A 322 -5.99 -0.29 -2.48
C GLN A 322 -5.74 1.19 -2.79
N LEU A 323 -4.50 1.54 -3.18
CA LEU A 323 -4.13 2.88 -3.58
C LEU A 323 -4.96 3.36 -4.78
N VAL A 324 -5.16 2.50 -5.79
CA VAL A 324 -5.98 2.81 -6.96
C VAL A 324 -7.46 2.91 -6.61
N ARG A 325 -8.01 2.06 -5.73
CA ARG A 325 -9.37 2.20 -5.22
C ARG A 325 -9.57 3.51 -4.45
N THR A 326 -8.60 3.89 -3.62
CA THR A 326 -8.61 5.18 -2.90
C THR A 326 -8.56 6.35 -3.89
N LEU A 327 -7.70 6.27 -4.92
CA LEU A 327 -7.61 7.26 -5.99
C LEU A 327 -8.94 7.39 -6.74
N GLU A 328 -9.55 6.25 -7.10
CA GLU A 328 -10.84 6.19 -7.81
C GLU A 328 -11.98 6.79 -6.98
N TYR A 329 -12.03 6.48 -5.69
CA TYR A 329 -13.00 7.07 -4.78
C TYR A 329 -12.82 8.59 -4.65
N PHE A 330 -11.58 9.01 -4.40
CA PHE A 330 -11.22 10.43 -4.26
C PHE A 330 -11.47 11.23 -5.54
N ALA A 331 -11.36 10.60 -6.70
CA ALA A 331 -11.66 11.23 -8.00
C ALA A 331 -13.15 11.51 -8.21
N LYS A 332 -14.05 10.81 -7.49
CA LYS A 332 -15.51 10.94 -7.60
C LYS A 332 -16.09 11.98 -6.63
N LEU A 333 -15.34 12.37 -5.61
CA LEU A 333 -15.67 13.45 -4.68
C LEU A 333 -15.36 14.83 -5.28
#